data_1e8cd61207532259783da6b79716161a
#
_entry.id   1e8cd61207532259783da6b79716161a
#
_cell.length_a   1.000
_cell.length_b   1.000
_cell.length_c   1.000
_cell.angle_alpha   90.00
_cell.angle_beta   90.00
_cell.angle_gamma   90.00
#
_symmetry.space_group_name_H-M   'P 1'
#
loop_
_entity.id
_entity.type
_entity.pdbx_description
1 polymer ?
#
loop_
_entity_poly.entity_id
_entity_poly.type
_entity_poly.pdbx_seq_one_letter_code
_entity_poly.pdbx_strand_id
1 'polypeptide(L)'
;MVRDSGITEGMVLVAAMHITAAVWINDDEPGIQADALEWLDKLAPRSWKEPANEVARELLPDPGDYRHHRGGEDNGDAHLKNLLVHHQVIVPVTEGELDLGPWQQIFYCEFDGQRSKRLVIKVMGE
;
A
#
# COMPACT_ATOMS: atom_id res chain seq x y z
N MET A 1 3.32 18.05 -11.94
CA MET A 1 1.87 17.88 -11.67
C MET A 1 1.37 18.91 -10.67
N VAL A 2 1.87 18.98 -9.43
CA VAL A 2 1.44 20.04 -8.48
C VAL A 2 1.75 21.43 -9.04
N ARG A 3 3.00 21.69 -9.44
CA ARG A 3 3.40 22.97 -10.06
C ARG A 3 2.55 23.34 -11.27
N ASP A 4 2.18 22.35 -12.09
CA ASP A 4 1.39 22.58 -13.32
C ASP A 4 -0.09 22.87 -13.04
N SER A 5 -0.58 22.52 -11.84
CA SER A 5 -1.95 22.76 -11.43
C SER A 5 -2.25 24.23 -11.13
N GLY A 6 -1.21 25.00 -10.81
CA GLY A 6 -1.35 26.40 -10.37
C GLY A 6 -1.87 26.55 -8.92
N ILE A 7 -2.08 25.45 -8.20
CA ILE A 7 -2.53 25.46 -6.81
C ILE A 7 -1.35 25.75 -5.90
N THR A 8 -1.51 26.76 -5.04
CA THR A 8 -0.49 27.18 -4.08
C THR A 8 -0.75 26.65 -2.68
N GLU A 9 -2.02 26.55 -2.30
CA GLU A 9 -2.44 26.05 -0.99
C GLU A 9 -3.56 25.01 -1.18
N GLY A 10 -3.38 23.81 -0.62
CA GLY A 10 -4.35 22.76 -0.78
C GLY A 10 -3.84 21.38 -0.40
N MET A 11 -4.24 20.39 -1.18
CA MET A 11 -3.87 19.01 -0.94
C MET A 11 -3.79 18.19 -2.23
N VAL A 12 -3.01 17.13 -2.20
CA VAL A 12 -2.97 16.10 -3.23
C VAL A 12 -3.52 14.80 -2.65
N LEU A 13 -4.48 14.22 -3.34
CA LEU A 13 -4.91 12.84 -3.15
C LEU A 13 -4.11 11.94 -4.10
N VAL A 14 -3.51 10.88 -3.59
CA VAL A 14 -2.91 9.80 -4.38
C VAL A 14 -3.62 8.50 -4.00
N ALA A 15 -4.29 7.86 -4.94
CA ALA A 15 -5.11 6.68 -4.69
C ALA A 15 -4.83 5.55 -5.67
N ALA A 16 -4.53 4.36 -5.12
CA ALA A 16 -4.47 3.13 -5.89
C ALA A 16 -5.90 2.59 -6.08
N MET A 17 -6.30 2.39 -7.32
CA MET A 17 -7.67 2.02 -7.69
C MET A 17 -7.79 0.51 -7.86
N HIS A 18 -7.27 -0.24 -6.89
CA HIS A 18 -7.36 -1.69 -6.85
C HIS A 18 -7.22 -2.22 -5.42
N ILE A 19 -7.95 -3.27 -5.11
CA ILE A 19 -8.01 -3.90 -3.78
C ILE A 19 -6.76 -4.70 -3.38
N THR A 20 -5.79 -4.83 -4.28
CA THR A 20 -4.51 -5.54 -4.04
C THR A 20 -3.29 -4.64 -4.21
N ALA A 21 -3.50 -3.33 -4.26
CA ALA A 21 -2.45 -2.33 -4.27
C ALA A 21 -2.69 -1.28 -3.19
N ALA A 22 -1.65 -0.57 -2.78
CA ALA A 22 -1.72 0.42 -1.73
C ALA A 22 -0.85 1.64 -2.04
N VAL A 23 -1.06 2.71 -1.28
CA VAL A 23 -0.20 3.90 -1.27
C VAL A 23 0.16 4.21 0.17
N TRP A 24 1.43 4.45 0.44
CA TRP A 24 1.89 4.82 1.77
C TRP A 24 2.94 5.92 1.71
N ILE A 25 3.20 6.53 2.85
CA ILE A 25 4.27 7.53 3.01
C ILE A 25 5.25 7.01 4.04
N ASN A 26 6.52 6.92 3.67
CA ASN A 26 7.60 6.51 4.56
C ASN A 26 8.95 6.99 4.01
N ASP A 27 10.03 6.58 4.64
CA ASP A 27 11.39 6.90 4.24
C ASP A 27 11.79 6.19 2.93
N ASP A 28 12.44 6.91 2.04
CA ASP A 28 13.06 6.36 0.82
C ASP A 28 14.43 5.76 1.17
N GLU A 29 14.39 4.70 1.98
CA GLU A 29 15.59 4.00 2.45
C GLU A 29 15.41 2.49 2.21
N PRO A 30 16.35 1.81 1.51
CA PRO A 30 16.20 0.40 1.13
C PRO A 30 15.99 -0.57 2.28
N GLY A 31 16.60 -0.31 3.44
CA GLY A 31 16.47 -1.17 4.63
C GLY A 31 15.05 -1.18 5.15
N ILE A 32 14.45 -0.01 5.41
CA ILE A 32 13.08 0.05 5.91
C ILE A 32 12.05 -0.45 4.89
N GLN A 33 12.32 -0.27 3.59
CA GLN A 33 11.47 -0.83 2.54
C GLN A 33 11.48 -2.36 2.58
N ALA A 34 12.65 -2.97 2.70
CA ALA A 34 12.79 -4.41 2.82
C ALA A 34 12.14 -4.95 4.12
N ASP A 35 12.38 -4.28 5.24
CA ASP A 35 11.80 -4.64 6.53
C ASP A 35 10.26 -4.58 6.50
N ALA A 36 9.70 -3.55 5.87
CA ALA A 36 8.25 -3.40 5.74
C ALA A 36 7.63 -4.52 4.89
N LEU A 37 8.24 -4.89 3.78
CA LEU A 37 7.76 -5.99 2.93
C LEU A 37 7.86 -7.33 3.66
N GLU A 38 8.96 -7.59 4.35
CA GLU A 38 9.13 -8.81 5.15
C GLU A 38 8.11 -8.88 6.29
N TRP A 39 7.87 -7.76 6.97
CA TRP A 39 6.88 -7.68 8.04
C TRP A 39 5.46 -7.97 7.52
N LEU A 40 5.08 -7.39 6.38
CA LEU A 40 3.80 -7.64 5.73
C LEU A 40 3.66 -9.11 5.30
N ASP A 41 4.72 -9.72 4.77
CA ASP A 41 4.73 -11.13 4.39
C ASP A 41 4.62 -12.07 5.60
N LYS A 42 5.15 -11.68 6.75
CA LYS A 42 4.95 -12.42 8.00
C LYS A 42 3.53 -12.34 8.53
N LEU A 43 2.87 -11.17 8.38
CA LEU A 43 1.49 -10.98 8.83
C LEU A 43 0.47 -11.63 7.90
N ALA A 44 0.70 -11.56 6.59
CA ALA A 44 -0.16 -12.13 5.56
C ALA A 44 0.71 -12.83 4.52
N PRO A 45 1.20 -14.05 4.80
CA PRO A 45 2.04 -14.79 3.86
C PRO A 45 1.26 -15.18 2.61
N ARG A 46 1.93 -15.20 1.47
CA ARG A 46 1.32 -15.59 0.20
C ARG A 46 0.74 -17.01 0.23
N SER A 47 1.38 -17.89 0.97
CA SER A 47 0.90 -19.27 1.17
C SER A 47 1.07 -19.68 2.62
N TRP A 48 0.01 -20.22 3.21
CA TRP A 48 0.04 -20.80 4.54
C TRP A 48 0.75 -22.15 4.60
N LYS A 49 1.10 -22.73 3.47
CA LYS A 49 1.81 -24.00 3.35
C LYS A 49 3.30 -23.88 3.63
N GLU A 50 3.85 -22.67 3.57
CA GLU A 50 5.20 -22.41 4.06
C GLU A 50 5.24 -22.55 5.59
N PRO A 51 6.40 -22.93 6.19
CA PRO A 51 6.52 -23.06 7.63
C PRO A 51 6.14 -21.75 8.29
N ALA A 52 4.97 -21.73 8.79
CA ALA A 52 4.29 -20.53 9.11
C ALA A 52 4.92 -19.83 10.29
N ASN A 53 5.13 -18.62 10.11
CA ASN A 53 5.23 -17.62 11.10
C ASN A 53 4.11 -17.82 12.16
N GLU A 54 4.48 -18.07 13.40
CA GLU A 54 3.55 -18.34 14.52
C GLU A 54 2.54 -17.19 14.70
N VAL A 55 2.96 -15.95 14.46
CA VAL A 55 2.11 -14.75 14.57
C VAL A 55 0.94 -14.82 13.59
N ALA A 56 1.18 -15.26 12.38
CA ALA A 56 0.12 -15.39 11.39
C ALA A 56 -0.89 -16.50 11.75
N ARG A 57 -0.44 -17.56 12.43
CA ARG A 57 -1.32 -18.62 12.92
C ARG A 57 -2.25 -18.14 14.03
N GLU A 58 -1.80 -17.22 14.88
CA GLU A 58 -2.59 -16.66 15.97
C GLU A 58 -3.65 -15.67 15.46
N LEU A 59 -3.33 -14.93 14.38
CA LEU A 59 -4.20 -13.87 13.86
C LEU A 59 -5.26 -14.37 12.89
N LEU A 60 -5.09 -15.54 12.30
CA LEU A 60 -6.00 -16.05 11.26
C LEU A 60 -6.55 -17.44 11.64
N PRO A 61 -7.86 -17.63 11.50
CA PRO A 61 -8.57 -18.78 12.04
C PRO A 61 -8.40 -20.09 11.26
N ASP A 62 -7.70 -20.08 10.13
CA ASP A 62 -7.52 -21.29 9.30
C ASP A 62 -6.08 -21.38 8.79
N PRO A 63 -5.24 -22.28 9.35
CA PRO A 63 -3.85 -22.42 8.97
C PRO A 63 -3.62 -23.14 7.63
N GLY A 64 -4.66 -23.51 6.90
CA GLY A 64 -4.53 -24.28 5.66
C GLY A 64 -4.41 -23.44 4.41
N ASP A 65 -5.22 -22.40 4.28
CA ASP A 65 -5.26 -21.48 3.13
C ASP A 65 -6.25 -20.34 3.40
N TYR A 66 -6.17 -19.28 2.59
CA TYR A 66 -7.16 -18.21 2.65
C TYR A 66 -8.52 -18.70 2.13
N ARG A 67 -9.60 -18.33 2.81
CA ARG A 67 -10.96 -18.63 2.34
C ARG A 67 -11.26 -17.99 0.99
N HIS A 68 -10.62 -16.85 0.70
CA HIS A 68 -10.68 -16.16 -0.59
C HIS A 68 -10.24 -17.06 -1.75
N HIS A 69 -9.31 -17.98 -1.52
CA HIS A 69 -8.80 -18.89 -2.55
C HIS A 69 -9.78 -20.02 -2.93
N ARG A 70 -10.86 -20.21 -2.21
CA ARG A 70 -11.89 -21.22 -2.51
C ARG A 70 -12.59 -20.98 -3.86
N GLY A 71 -12.62 -19.74 -4.34
CA GLY A 71 -13.14 -19.34 -5.65
C GLY A 71 -12.14 -19.45 -6.80
N GLY A 72 -10.96 -20.00 -6.56
CA GLY A 72 -9.88 -20.10 -7.56
C GLY A 72 -8.93 -18.91 -7.56
N GLU A 73 -9.10 -17.96 -6.65
CA GLU A 73 -8.17 -16.83 -6.46
C GLU A 73 -6.88 -17.28 -5.74
N ASP A 74 -5.81 -16.50 -5.88
CA ASP A 74 -4.49 -16.79 -5.29
C ASP A 74 -3.84 -15.60 -4.55
N ASN A 75 -4.62 -14.54 -4.31
CA ASN A 75 -4.14 -13.24 -3.85
C ASN A 75 -4.76 -12.76 -2.53
N GLY A 76 -5.17 -13.68 -1.67
CA GLY A 76 -5.76 -13.34 -0.36
C GLY A 76 -4.84 -12.51 0.52
N ASP A 77 -3.55 -12.79 0.48
CA ASP A 77 -2.53 -12.00 1.17
C ASP A 77 -2.48 -10.54 0.71
N ALA A 78 -2.62 -10.32 -0.60
CA ALA A 78 -2.60 -8.98 -1.16
C ALA A 78 -3.78 -8.12 -0.70
N HIS A 79 -4.97 -8.72 -0.55
CA HIS A 79 -6.15 -8.05 0.02
C HIS A 79 -5.91 -7.64 1.49
N LEU A 80 -5.31 -8.52 2.29
CA LEU A 80 -5.02 -8.23 3.70
C LEU A 80 -3.92 -7.18 3.85
N LYS A 81 -2.89 -7.22 3.03
CA LYS A 81 -1.85 -6.19 2.98
C LYS A 81 -2.43 -4.82 2.60
N ASN A 82 -3.34 -4.78 1.63
CA ASN A 82 -4.05 -3.56 1.26
C ASN A 82 -4.86 -3.00 2.45
N LEU A 83 -5.58 -3.83 3.19
CA LEU A 83 -6.31 -3.42 4.39
C LEU A 83 -5.40 -2.75 5.43
N LEU A 84 -4.19 -3.28 5.60
CA LEU A 84 -3.25 -2.79 6.59
C LEU A 84 -2.56 -1.49 6.16
N VAL A 85 -2.08 -1.43 4.92
CA VAL A 85 -1.34 -0.27 4.37
C VAL A 85 -2.28 0.85 3.91
N HIS A 86 -3.46 0.50 3.41
CA HIS A 86 -4.45 1.40 2.84
C HIS A 86 -4.19 1.79 1.38
N HIS A 87 -5.26 2.20 0.69
CA HIS A 87 -5.25 2.43 -0.76
C HIS A 87 -4.92 3.87 -1.15
N GLN A 88 -4.85 4.82 -0.22
CA GLN A 88 -4.65 6.22 -0.55
C GLN A 88 -3.92 6.99 0.54
N VAL A 89 -3.32 8.10 0.12
CA VAL A 89 -2.75 9.11 1.01
C VAL A 89 -3.21 10.50 0.58
N ILE A 90 -3.25 11.42 1.52
CA ILE A 90 -3.46 12.84 1.30
C ILE A 90 -2.22 13.58 1.79
N VAL A 91 -1.67 14.44 0.94
CA VAL A 91 -0.47 15.23 1.23
C VAL A 91 -0.81 16.71 1.10
N PRO A 92 -0.44 17.56 2.06
CA PRO A 92 -0.61 19.01 1.92
C PRO A 92 0.18 19.58 0.73
N VAL A 93 -0.36 20.64 0.15
CA VAL A 93 0.34 21.52 -0.78
C VAL A 93 0.51 22.87 -0.11
N THR A 94 1.75 23.33 -0.01
CA THR A 94 2.12 24.61 0.57
C THR A 94 3.05 25.33 -0.39
N GLU A 95 2.76 26.60 -0.67
CA GLU A 95 3.55 27.42 -1.62
C GLU A 95 3.76 26.75 -3.00
N GLY A 96 2.76 25.99 -3.47
CA GLY A 96 2.79 25.33 -4.78
C GLY A 96 3.59 24.02 -4.86
N GLU A 97 4.03 23.48 -3.72
CA GLU A 97 4.80 22.24 -3.63
C GLU A 97 4.20 21.25 -2.64
N LEU A 98 4.53 19.97 -2.79
CA LEU A 98 4.17 18.96 -1.78
C LEU A 98 4.87 19.28 -0.46
N ASP A 99 4.09 19.44 0.58
CA ASP A 99 4.60 19.68 1.92
C ASP A 99 4.82 18.35 2.65
N LEU A 100 5.99 17.78 2.42
CA LEU A 100 6.45 16.53 3.03
C LEU A 100 7.58 16.82 4.01
N GLY A 101 7.62 16.06 5.10
CA GLY A 101 8.76 16.04 6.00
C GLY A 101 10.03 15.58 5.26
N PRO A 102 11.23 15.87 5.79
CA PRO A 102 12.49 15.62 5.07
C PRO A 102 12.76 14.14 4.75
N TRP A 103 12.12 13.24 5.45
CA TRP A 103 12.25 11.79 5.27
C TRP A 103 11.00 11.12 4.70
N GLN A 104 9.98 11.91 4.33
CA GLN A 104 8.75 11.38 3.77
C GLN A 104 8.82 11.31 2.25
N GLN A 105 8.43 10.15 1.71
CA GLN A 105 8.25 9.91 0.29
C GLN A 105 6.97 9.11 0.06
N ILE A 106 6.26 9.42 -1.01
CA ILE A 106 5.05 8.67 -1.41
C ILE A 106 5.48 7.43 -2.18
N PHE A 107 4.95 6.27 -1.79
CA PHE A 107 5.18 4.99 -2.45
C PHE A 107 3.87 4.37 -2.93
N TYR A 108 3.90 3.82 -4.12
CA TYR A 108 2.93 2.86 -4.59
C TYR A 108 3.41 1.44 -4.23
N CYS A 109 2.53 0.65 -3.61
CA CYS A 109 2.82 -0.70 -3.18
C CYS A 109 2.01 -1.71 -4.01
N GLU A 110 2.70 -2.59 -4.70
CA GLU A 110 2.10 -3.65 -5.50
C GLU A 110 2.16 -4.98 -4.76
N PHE A 111 1.00 -5.59 -4.47
CA PHE A 111 0.93 -6.87 -3.78
C PHE A 111 0.45 -8.02 -4.66
N ASP A 112 -0.05 -7.72 -5.85
CA ASP A 112 -0.51 -8.69 -6.85
C ASP A 112 -0.16 -8.17 -8.25
N GLY A 113 1.03 -8.51 -8.74
CA GLY A 113 1.61 -8.01 -9.99
C GLY A 113 1.00 -8.56 -11.28
N GLN A 114 -0.05 -9.38 -11.19
CA GLN A 114 -0.62 -10.07 -12.35
C GLN A 114 -1.66 -9.24 -13.11
N ARG A 115 -2.07 -8.09 -12.59
CA ARG A 115 -3.18 -7.29 -13.10
C ARG A 115 -2.78 -5.86 -13.35
N SER A 116 -3.26 -5.29 -14.45
CA SER A 116 -3.13 -3.86 -14.71
C SER A 116 -3.93 -3.07 -13.69
N LYS A 117 -3.33 -2.02 -13.13
CA LYS A 117 -3.94 -1.19 -12.09
C LYS A 117 -3.83 0.28 -12.43
N ARG A 118 -4.79 1.04 -11.95
CA ARG A 118 -4.87 2.48 -12.17
C ARG A 118 -4.52 3.23 -10.89
N LEU A 119 -3.74 4.29 -11.03
CA LEU A 119 -3.47 5.26 -9.99
C LEU A 119 -4.22 6.55 -10.33
N VAL A 120 -4.91 7.11 -9.36
CA VAL A 120 -5.58 8.42 -9.49
C VAL A 120 -4.86 9.43 -8.62
N ILE A 121 -4.51 10.56 -9.22
CA ILE A 121 -3.92 11.70 -8.51
C ILE A 121 -4.82 12.91 -8.74
N LYS A 122 -5.22 13.58 -7.65
CA LYS A 122 -5.99 14.82 -7.71
C LYS A 122 -5.33 15.89 -6.87
N VAL A 123 -5.21 17.07 -7.44
CA VAL A 123 -4.72 18.28 -6.75
C VAL A 123 -5.91 19.20 -6.54
N MET A 124 -6.13 19.61 -5.30
CA MET A 124 -7.28 20.45 -4.91
C MET A 124 -6.80 21.58 -4.01
N GLY A 125 -7.36 22.76 -4.21
CA GLY A 125 -7.02 23.94 -3.41
C GLY A 125 -7.16 25.25 -4.21
N GLU A 126 -6.42 26.24 -3.78
CA GLU A 126 -6.44 27.59 -4.34
C GLU A 126 -5.07 28.00 -4.93
#